data_bd503eabaee0d8edbe6032f540dec57f
#
_entry.id   bd503eabaee0d8edbe6032f540dec57f
#
_cell.length_a   1.000
_cell.length_b   1.000
_cell.length_c   1.000
_cell.angle_alpha   90.00
_cell.angle_beta   90.00
_cell.angle_gamma   90.00
#
_symmetry.space_group_name_H-M   'P 1'
#
loop_
_entity.id
_entity.type
_entity.pdbx_description
1 polymer ?
#
loop_
_entity_poly.entity_id
_entity_poly.type
_entity_poly.pdbx_seq_one_letter_code
_entity_poly.pdbx_strand_id
1 'polypeptide(L)'
;MIYDLICIGSGPATLGCVFNYLSKKQGKILIIEKDSISSGGLRNDCKINCTFPVGFPETFWNKIGADNYLFITKSFFEKYDIKIKPKGNLSKYIQKANRLNVDLLDIEQSHLGTDGGIKFIKTLTSELISKDVEINYNETFLDYSNSKDGIHVITTNNEYITKKLFIAPGRHGFETVKDILFRHNIKSKDNFIDIGVRVETTHDNYKIVDDYYDPKFLFKKYKTRTFCTNSGNAKVVQEKYDNFYTVNGHAYSSETKPNGMVNFAILKSVKFTEPLASGHDFAKMLANMFMLAGGGHPLYQRVEDIRLHKRSTIEGEKNFDFEPTLKSAIPGDITLCMPSKFFNAIWSTLKSLDTIVPGVMNPSTILYAPEIKFYSQTPEFINDNFELEENVFGCGDGFGTSRGITAAWASGIRASIKILEDK
;
A
#
# COMPACT_ATOMS: atom_id res chain seq x y z
N MET A 1 -2.83 22.62 -27.74
CA MET A 1 -3.69 22.97 -26.57
C MET A 1 -2.84 22.83 -25.32
N ILE A 2 -2.84 23.83 -24.42
CA ILE A 2 -2.00 23.82 -23.21
C ILE A 2 -2.89 23.57 -22.00
N TYR A 3 -2.54 22.60 -21.18
CA TYR A 3 -3.18 22.32 -19.88
C TYR A 3 -2.55 23.18 -18.78
N ASP A 4 -3.33 23.55 -17.77
CA ASP A 4 -2.79 24.19 -16.57
C ASP A 4 -2.09 23.16 -15.67
N LEU A 5 -2.62 21.92 -15.65
CA LEU A 5 -2.07 20.80 -14.88
C LEU A 5 -2.30 19.48 -15.61
N ILE A 6 -1.26 18.68 -15.75
CA ILE A 6 -1.37 17.26 -16.13
C ILE A 6 -0.95 16.41 -14.93
N CYS A 7 -1.77 15.40 -14.60
CA CYS A 7 -1.52 14.46 -13.53
C CYS A 7 -1.31 13.04 -14.09
N ILE A 8 -0.25 12.37 -13.68
CA ILE A 8 0.07 10.98 -14.04
C ILE A 8 -0.35 10.05 -12.92
N GLY A 9 -1.27 9.13 -13.24
CA GLY A 9 -1.95 8.25 -12.31
C GLY A 9 -3.17 8.91 -11.67
N SER A 10 -4.22 8.15 -11.40
CA SER A 10 -5.50 8.61 -10.85
C SER A 10 -5.73 8.17 -9.39
N GLY A 11 -4.64 7.89 -8.66
CA GLY A 11 -4.68 7.43 -7.27
C GLY A 11 -4.93 8.55 -6.25
N PRO A 12 -4.92 8.21 -4.94
CA PRO A 12 -5.22 9.15 -3.86
C PRO A 12 -4.38 10.43 -3.86
N ALA A 13 -3.11 10.37 -4.27
CA ALA A 13 -2.27 11.56 -4.35
C ALA A 13 -2.77 12.54 -5.41
N THR A 14 -3.09 12.04 -6.61
CA THR A 14 -3.68 12.86 -7.67
C THR A 14 -5.03 13.43 -7.25
N LEU A 15 -5.89 12.63 -6.65
CA LEU A 15 -7.18 13.09 -6.17
C LEU A 15 -7.02 14.19 -5.13
N GLY A 16 -6.14 14.02 -4.14
CA GLY A 16 -5.84 15.06 -3.15
C GLY A 16 -5.32 16.36 -3.77
N CYS A 17 -4.46 16.26 -4.78
CA CYS A 17 -3.94 17.39 -5.53
C CYS A 17 -5.06 18.13 -6.29
N VAL A 18 -5.80 17.39 -7.13
CA VAL A 18 -6.80 17.97 -8.05
C VAL A 18 -7.99 18.56 -7.28
N PHE A 19 -8.53 17.86 -6.27
CA PHE A 19 -9.62 18.41 -5.47
C PHE A 19 -9.20 19.65 -4.69
N ASN A 20 -7.97 19.70 -4.14
CA ASN A 20 -7.49 20.90 -3.48
C ASN A 20 -7.25 22.05 -4.48
N TYR A 21 -6.70 21.76 -5.67
CA TYR A 21 -6.53 22.72 -6.75
C TYR A 21 -7.87 23.36 -7.13
N LEU A 22 -8.88 22.54 -7.47
CA LEU A 22 -10.21 22.99 -7.89
C LEU A 22 -11.00 23.71 -6.79
N SER A 23 -10.64 23.50 -5.52
CA SER A 23 -11.22 24.28 -4.41
C SER A 23 -10.75 25.72 -4.34
N LYS A 24 -9.66 26.06 -5.05
CA LYS A 24 -8.98 27.37 -5.01
C LYS A 24 -9.00 28.08 -6.36
N LYS A 25 -8.89 27.34 -7.46
CA LYS A 25 -8.73 27.89 -8.80
C LYS A 25 -9.36 26.97 -9.83
N GLN A 26 -10.03 27.55 -10.83
CA GLN A 26 -10.42 26.83 -12.03
C GLN A 26 -9.21 26.66 -12.94
N GLY A 27 -9.15 25.54 -13.70
CA GLY A 27 -8.06 25.30 -14.63
C GLY A 27 -8.36 24.11 -15.53
N LYS A 28 -7.68 24.06 -16.65
CA LYS A 28 -7.75 22.93 -17.59
C LYS A 28 -6.85 21.81 -17.10
N ILE A 29 -7.45 20.71 -16.61
CA ILE A 29 -6.75 19.60 -15.98
C ILE A 29 -6.94 18.32 -16.80
N LEU A 30 -5.84 17.58 -17.01
CA LEU A 30 -5.84 16.23 -17.59
C LEU A 30 -5.25 15.24 -16.59
N ILE A 31 -5.93 14.12 -16.40
CA ILE A 31 -5.42 12.95 -15.67
C ILE A 31 -5.15 11.84 -16.66
N ILE A 32 -3.95 11.28 -16.67
CA ILE A 32 -3.53 10.15 -17.51
C ILE A 32 -3.41 8.90 -16.64
N GLU A 33 -4.19 7.87 -16.95
CA GLU A 33 -4.25 6.62 -16.20
C GLU A 33 -3.97 5.42 -17.13
N LYS A 34 -3.03 4.57 -16.73
CA LYS A 34 -2.67 3.38 -17.53
C LYS A 34 -3.73 2.29 -17.55
N ASP A 35 -4.53 2.19 -16.49
CA ASP A 35 -5.60 1.21 -16.36
C ASP A 35 -6.92 1.74 -16.95
N SER A 36 -7.88 0.83 -17.12
CA SER A 36 -9.23 1.16 -17.60
C SER A 36 -10.15 1.77 -16.54
N ILE A 37 -9.70 1.88 -15.31
CA ILE A 37 -10.41 2.45 -14.18
C ILE A 37 -9.41 3.11 -13.23
N SER A 38 -9.82 4.20 -12.61
CA SER A 38 -9.06 4.82 -11.51
C SER A 38 -8.70 3.81 -10.43
N SER A 39 -7.47 3.87 -9.93
CA SER A 39 -6.90 2.81 -9.12
C SER A 39 -6.28 3.33 -7.81
N GLY A 40 -5.14 2.79 -7.48
CA GLY A 40 -4.47 3.00 -6.21
C GLY A 40 -5.07 2.16 -5.10
N GLY A 41 -4.72 2.49 -3.87
CA GLY A 41 -5.19 1.78 -2.67
C GLY A 41 -6.71 1.78 -2.48
N LEU A 42 -7.41 2.72 -3.13
CA LEU A 42 -8.87 2.80 -3.10
C LEU A 42 -9.55 1.55 -3.67
N ARG A 43 -9.00 0.97 -4.75
CA ARG A 43 -9.55 -0.21 -5.42
C ARG A 43 -9.28 -1.53 -4.68
N ASN A 44 -8.26 -1.58 -3.85
CA ASN A 44 -7.82 -2.84 -3.24
C ASN A 44 -8.57 -3.08 -1.95
N ASP A 45 -8.82 -2.43 -1.03
CA ASP A 45 -9.48 -2.73 0.25
C ASP A 45 -9.99 -1.45 0.92
N CYS A 46 -9.58 -0.32 0.40
CA CYS A 46 -9.96 1.01 0.80
C CYS A 46 -9.90 1.25 2.32
N LYS A 47 -8.73 0.97 2.92
CA LYS A 47 -8.45 1.27 4.32
C LYS A 47 -7.93 2.69 4.49
N ILE A 48 -8.65 3.47 5.26
CA ILE A 48 -8.36 4.86 5.57
C ILE A 48 -7.84 4.94 7.00
N ASN A 49 -6.59 5.36 7.19
CA ASN A 49 -5.95 5.50 8.49
C ASN A 49 -5.62 6.98 8.73
N CYS A 50 -6.20 7.58 9.76
CA CYS A 50 -6.13 9.02 10.01
C CYS A 50 -5.34 9.38 11.28
N THR A 51 -4.25 8.69 11.56
CA THR A 51 -3.43 8.95 12.74
C THR A 51 -1.94 8.93 12.37
N PHE A 52 -1.21 10.01 12.68
CA PHE A 52 0.25 10.04 12.55
C PHE A 52 0.89 9.03 13.54
N PRO A 53 1.98 8.33 13.18
CA PRO A 53 2.76 8.41 11.94
C PRO A 53 2.32 7.43 10.83
N VAL A 54 1.14 6.84 10.92
CA VAL A 54 0.71 5.77 10.00
C VAL A 54 0.59 6.29 8.57
N GLY A 55 1.47 5.80 7.71
CA GLY A 55 1.53 6.19 6.30
C GLY A 55 2.33 7.46 6.01
N PHE A 56 2.82 8.16 7.02
CA PHE A 56 3.60 9.38 6.90
C PHE A 56 5.09 9.12 7.21
N PRO A 57 5.96 9.00 6.20
CA PRO A 57 7.39 8.84 6.43
C PRO A 57 7.99 10.06 7.15
N GLU A 58 8.68 9.84 8.28
CA GLU A 58 9.27 10.90 9.11
C GLU A 58 10.32 11.75 8.36
N THR A 59 10.87 11.23 7.26
CA THR A 59 11.79 11.97 6.38
C THR A 59 11.13 13.23 5.79
N PHE A 60 9.81 13.19 5.56
CA PHE A 60 9.05 14.28 4.90
C PHE A 60 8.00 14.92 5.81
N TRP A 61 7.65 14.24 6.90
CA TRP A 61 6.52 14.62 7.73
C TRP A 61 6.92 14.68 9.20
N ASN A 62 6.62 15.79 9.83
CA ASN A 62 6.54 15.89 11.28
C ASN A 62 5.07 15.82 11.72
N LYS A 63 4.85 15.62 13.02
CA LYS A 63 3.50 15.45 13.55
C LYS A 63 2.59 16.66 13.25
N ILE A 64 3.09 17.89 13.48
CA ILE A 64 2.29 19.11 13.31
C ILE A 64 1.88 19.29 11.84
N GLY A 65 2.82 19.13 10.91
CA GLY A 65 2.53 19.20 9.48
C GLY A 65 1.55 18.12 9.02
N ALA A 66 1.75 16.87 9.46
CA ALA A 66 0.86 15.78 9.12
C ALA A 66 -0.55 15.98 9.67
N ASP A 67 -0.71 16.42 10.93
CA ASP A 67 -2.01 16.62 11.57
C ASP A 67 -2.86 17.67 10.83
N ASN A 68 -2.24 18.74 10.30
CA ASN A 68 -2.93 19.74 9.48
C ASN A 68 -3.53 19.13 8.20
N TYR A 69 -2.74 18.34 7.47
CA TYR A 69 -3.21 17.69 6.26
C TYR A 69 -4.19 16.55 6.54
N LEU A 70 -4.01 15.85 7.66
CA LEU A 70 -4.97 14.85 8.14
C LEU A 70 -6.33 15.47 8.41
N PHE A 71 -6.38 16.64 9.05
CA PHE A 71 -7.63 17.36 9.31
C PHE A 71 -8.37 17.67 7.99
N ILE A 72 -7.66 18.23 7.00
CA ILE A 72 -8.26 18.53 5.68
C ILE A 72 -8.76 17.26 5.00
N THR A 73 -7.96 16.19 5.04
CA THR A 73 -8.28 14.92 4.41
C THR A 73 -9.49 14.24 5.08
N LYS A 74 -9.56 14.25 6.42
CA LYS A 74 -10.71 13.73 7.17
C LYS A 74 -11.99 14.49 6.80
N SER A 75 -11.94 15.82 6.84
CA SER A 75 -13.08 16.67 6.48
C SER A 75 -13.54 16.45 5.03
N PHE A 76 -12.62 16.13 4.12
CA PHE A 76 -12.97 15.75 2.76
C PHE A 76 -13.72 14.41 2.74
N PHE A 77 -13.21 13.36 3.39
CA PHE A 77 -13.84 12.05 3.40
C PHE A 77 -15.22 12.06 4.07
N GLU A 78 -15.39 12.84 5.11
CA GLU A 78 -16.68 13.01 5.80
C GLU A 78 -17.78 13.57 4.90
N LYS A 79 -17.47 14.40 3.88
CA LYS A 79 -18.44 14.86 2.87
C LYS A 79 -19.03 13.73 2.03
N TYR A 80 -18.37 12.58 1.98
CA TYR A 80 -18.81 11.39 1.26
C TYR A 80 -19.30 10.29 2.20
N ASP A 81 -19.78 10.67 3.39
CA ASP A 81 -20.28 9.77 4.44
C ASP A 81 -19.27 8.72 4.92
N ILE A 82 -17.98 8.95 4.68
CA ILE A 82 -16.93 8.07 5.20
C ILE A 82 -16.68 8.40 6.65
N LYS A 83 -17.27 7.60 7.54
CA LYS A 83 -17.14 7.77 8.99
C LYS A 83 -15.80 7.22 9.47
N ILE A 84 -14.92 8.10 9.91
CA ILE A 84 -13.68 7.71 10.58
C ILE A 84 -14.04 7.25 11.99
N LYS A 85 -13.88 5.97 12.26
CA LYS A 85 -14.18 5.41 13.58
C LYS A 85 -13.15 5.90 14.60
N PRO A 86 -13.60 6.29 15.80
CA PRO A 86 -12.70 6.62 16.88
C PRO A 86 -11.87 5.41 17.29
N LYS A 87 -10.84 5.68 18.08
CA LYS A 87 -9.97 4.65 18.66
C LYS A 87 -10.79 3.60 19.42
N GLY A 88 -10.43 2.33 19.21
CA GLY A 88 -11.08 1.20 19.88
C GLY A 88 -10.63 1.03 21.32
N ASN A 89 -11.35 0.21 22.09
CA ASN A 89 -10.91 -0.16 23.44
C ASN A 89 -9.86 -1.28 23.38
N LEU A 90 -8.61 -0.89 23.22
CA LEU A 90 -7.47 -1.80 23.09
C LEU A 90 -6.71 -2.06 24.39
N SER A 91 -7.18 -1.54 25.52
CA SER A 91 -6.42 -1.53 26.80
C SER A 91 -5.87 -2.89 27.18
N LYS A 92 -6.67 -3.97 27.06
CA LYS A 92 -6.24 -5.35 27.39
C LYS A 92 -5.10 -5.85 26.50
N TYR A 93 -5.11 -5.48 25.21
CA TYR A 93 -4.09 -5.88 24.23
C TYR A 93 -2.83 -5.01 24.38
N ILE A 94 -2.98 -3.71 24.60
CA ILE A 94 -1.88 -2.78 24.86
C ILE A 94 -1.08 -3.22 26.08
N GLN A 95 -1.74 -3.60 27.20
CA GLN A 95 -1.05 -4.09 28.38
C GLN A 95 -0.22 -5.36 28.10
N LYS A 96 -0.77 -6.32 27.35
CA LYS A 96 -0.04 -7.54 26.97
C LYS A 96 1.12 -7.23 26.01
N ALA A 97 0.90 -6.34 25.04
CA ALA A 97 1.92 -5.92 24.08
C ALA A 97 3.10 -5.23 24.77
N ASN A 98 2.82 -4.31 25.68
CA ASN A 98 3.84 -3.57 26.43
C ASN A 98 4.76 -4.49 27.25
N ARG A 99 4.22 -5.58 27.84
CA ARG A 99 5.02 -6.59 28.55
C ARG A 99 6.06 -7.29 27.66
N LEU A 100 5.82 -7.31 26.35
CA LEU A 100 6.71 -7.90 25.34
C LEU A 100 7.52 -6.84 24.58
N ASN A 101 7.47 -5.56 25.00
CA ASN A 101 8.06 -4.43 24.29
C ASN A 101 7.58 -4.33 22.83
N VAL A 102 6.27 -4.54 22.63
CA VAL A 102 5.56 -4.42 21.37
C VAL A 102 4.61 -3.24 21.45
N ASP A 103 4.61 -2.37 20.45
CA ASP A 103 3.65 -1.28 20.37
C ASP A 103 2.41 -1.76 19.60
N LEU A 104 1.23 -1.58 20.18
CA LEU A 104 -0.03 -1.66 19.48
C LEU A 104 -0.49 -0.23 19.21
N LEU A 105 -0.57 0.13 17.91
CA LEU A 105 -0.95 1.48 17.50
C LEU A 105 -2.45 1.68 17.64
N ASP A 106 -2.82 2.76 18.32
CA ASP A 106 -4.21 3.19 18.46
C ASP A 106 -4.52 4.22 17.37
N ILE A 107 -5.24 3.80 16.34
CA ILE A 107 -5.42 4.51 15.08
C ILE A 107 -6.89 4.81 14.83
N GLU A 108 -7.19 6.04 14.45
CA GLU A 108 -8.49 6.39 13.86
C GLU A 108 -8.54 5.85 12.43
N GLN A 109 -9.55 5.05 12.13
CA GLN A 109 -9.61 4.34 10.85
C GLN A 109 -11.02 4.19 10.32
N SER A 110 -11.11 4.00 8.99
CA SER A 110 -12.31 3.54 8.30
C SER A 110 -11.95 2.46 7.31
N HIS A 111 -12.89 1.60 7.01
CA HIS A 111 -12.75 0.53 6.04
C HIS A 111 -14.00 0.47 5.16
N LEU A 112 -13.81 0.67 3.86
CA LEU A 112 -14.92 0.61 2.90
C LEU A 112 -15.02 -0.76 2.21
N GLY A 113 -13.98 -1.58 2.30
CA GLY A 113 -13.89 -2.80 1.50
C GLY A 113 -13.59 -2.52 0.02
N THR A 114 -13.35 -3.59 -0.72
CA THR A 114 -13.08 -3.49 -2.16
C THR A 114 -14.28 -2.94 -2.93
N ASP A 115 -15.48 -3.39 -2.61
CA ASP A 115 -16.74 -2.95 -3.18
C ASP A 115 -17.07 -1.48 -2.88
N GLY A 116 -16.94 -1.07 -1.63
CA GLY A 116 -17.13 0.32 -1.22
C GLY A 116 -16.07 1.25 -1.82
N GLY A 117 -14.84 0.77 -1.94
CA GLY A 117 -13.76 1.50 -2.62
C GLY A 117 -14.07 1.79 -4.09
N ILE A 118 -14.56 0.79 -4.83
CA ILE A 118 -14.98 0.95 -6.23
C ILE A 118 -16.11 1.97 -6.36
N LYS A 119 -17.10 1.91 -5.46
CA LYS A 119 -18.21 2.87 -5.42
C LYS A 119 -17.70 4.29 -5.16
N PHE A 120 -16.79 4.45 -4.21
CA PHE A 120 -16.18 5.74 -3.90
C PHE A 120 -15.37 6.30 -5.08
N ILE A 121 -14.56 5.48 -5.77
CA ILE A 121 -13.84 5.88 -7.00
C ILE A 121 -14.82 6.43 -8.03
N LYS A 122 -15.92 5.72 -8.31
CA LYS A 122 -16.91 6.16 -9.29
C LYS A 122 -17.51 7.52 -8.93
N THR A 123 -17.83 7.74 -7.65
CA THR A 123 -18.35 9.02 -7.16
C THR A 123 -17.34 10.15 -7.39
N LEU A 124 -16.08 9.97 -7.00
CA LEU A 124 -15.03 10.96 -7.18
C LEU A 124 -14.75 11.25 -8.66
N THR A 125 -14.69 10.22 -9.49
CA THR A 125 -14.48 10.35 -10.94
C THR A 125 -15.61 11.15 -11.59
N SER A 126 -16.86 10.84 -11.26
CA SER A 126 -18.02 11.58 -11.79
C SER A 126 -18.00 13.06 -11.37
N GLU A 127 -17.57 13.35 -10.14
CA GLU A 127 -17.43 14.74 -9.68
C GLU A 127 -16.31 15.47 -10.43
N LEU A 128 -15.16 14.84 -10.67
CA LEU A 128 -14.08 15.45 -11.44
C LEU A 128 -14.52 15.78 -12.87
N ILE A 129 -15.20 14.85 -13.54
CA ILE A 129 -15.76 15.06 -14.89
C ILE A 129 -16.77 16.22 -14.89
N SER A 130 -17.63 16.33 -13.87
CA SER A 130 -18.59 17.43 -13.74
C SER A 130 -17.93 18.80 -13.52
N LYS A 131 -16.64 18.82 -13.20
CA LYS A 131 -15.79 20.02 -13.04
C LYS A 131 -14.83 20.22 -14.23
N ASP A 132 -15.15 19.63 -15.38
CA ASP A 132 -14.39 19.73 -16.63
C ASP A 132 -12.95 19.18 -16.55
N VAL A 133 -12.69 18.20 -15.64
CA VAL A 133 -11.43 17.45 -15.63
C VAL A 133 -11.47 16.35 -16.68
N GLU A 134 -10.51 16.37 -17.61
CA GLU A 134 -10.33 15.30 -18.59
C GLU A 134 -9.61 14.11 -17.93
N ILE A 135 -10.05 12.87 -18.21
CA ILE A 135 -9.41 11.65 -17.72
C ILE A 135 -9.22 10.69 -18.87
N ASN A 136 -7.97 10.43 -19.22
CA ASN A 136 -7.59 9.46 -20.25
C ASN A 136 -7.18 8.14 -19.59
N TYR A 137 -7.96 7.10 -19.86
CA TYR A 137 -7.67 5.74 -19.43
C TYR A 137 -6.94 4.95 -20.51
N ASN A 138 -6.31 3.83 -20.12
CA ASN A 138 -5.52 2.97 -21.01
C ASN A 138 -4.41 3.74 -21.74
N GLU A 139 -3.85 4.75 -21.11
CA GLU A 139 -2.79 5.59 -21.62
C GLU A 139 -1.62 5.63 -20.65
N THR A 140 -0.46 5.14 -21.09
CA THR A 140 0.72 5.02 -20.23
C THR A 140 1.65 6.21 -20.46
N PHE A 141 2.02 6.88 -19.37
CA PHE A 141 3.05 7.91 -19.38
C PHE A 141 4.43 7.30 -19.62
N LEU A 142 5.19 7.89 -20.51
CA LEU A 142 6.53 7.45 -20.92
C LEU A 142 7.63 8.39 -20.43
N ASP A 143 7.48 9.70 -20.70
CA ASP A 143 8.48 10.69 -20.34
C ASP A 143 7.93 12.12 -20.42
N TYR A 144 8.76 13.09 -20.06
CA TYR A 144 8.48 14.50 -20.26
C TYR A 144 9.76 15.24 -20.70
N SER A 145 9.59 16.44 -21.25
CA SER A 145 10.70 17.35 -21.53
C SER A 145 10.27 18.81 -21.34
N ASN A 146 11.19 19.62 -20.88
CA ASN A 146 10.95 21.07 -20.72
C ASN A 146 11.19 21.80 -22.04
N SER A 147 10.29 22.72 -22.39
CA SER A 147 10.40 23.57 -23.56
C SER A 147 10.01 25.02 -23.24
N LYS A 148 10.16 25.93 -24.23
CA LYS A 148 9.73 27.32 -24.08
C LYS A 148 8.20 27.46 -23.93
N ASP A 149 7.45 26.52 -24.49
CA ASP A 149 5.99 26.53 -24.52
C ASP A 149 5.37 25.83 -23.32
N GLY A 150 6.18 25.24 -22.46
CA GLY A 150 5.76 24.46 -21.29
C GLY A 150 6.42 23.09 -21.20
N ILE A 151 5.84 22.21 -20.41
CA ILE A 151 6.30 20.84 -20.23
C ILE A 151 5.60 19.96 -21.27
N HIS A 152 6.37 19.31 -22.14
CA HIS A 152 5.90 18.30 -23.07
C HIS A 152 5.79 16.95 -22.34
N VAL A 153 4.63 16.36 -22.33
CA VAL A 153 4.32 15.07 -21.70
C VAL A 153 4.10 14.04 -22.78
N ILE A 154 4.91 12.99 -22.78
CA ILE A 154 4.92 11.92 -23.77
C ILE A 154 4.24 10.68 -23.20
N THR A 155 3.27 10.14 -23.91
CA THR A 155 2.53 8.94 -23.55
C THR A 155 2.58 7.90 -24.67
N THR A 156 1.97 6.74 -24.44
CA THR A 156 1.85 5.70 -25.47
C THR A 156 1.00 6.12 -26.66
N ASN A 157 0.07 7.05 -26.47
CA ASN A 157 -0.94 7.37 -27.48
C ASN A 157 -0.79 8.79 -28.03
N ASN A 158 -0.30 9.74 -27.22
CA ASN A 158 -0.32 11.16 -27.54
C ASN A 158 0.86 11.91 -26.93
N GLU A 159 0.98 13.17 -27.35
CA GLU A 159 1.83 14.18 -26.71
C GLU A 159 0.97 15.35 -26.26
N TYR A 160 1.26 15.87 -25.08
CA TYR A 160 0.53 16.98 -24.46
C TYR A 160 1.48 18.06 -23.99
N ILE A 161 0.97 19.28 -23.84
CA ILE A 161 1.71 20.41 -23.28
C ILE A 161 1.00 20.89 -22.03
N THR A 162 1.73 21.12 -20.96
CA THR A 162 1.20 21.61 -19.69
C THR A 162 2.10 22.66 -19.04
N LYS A 163 1.51 23.51 -18.21
CA LYS A 163 2.26 24.46 -17.36
C LYS A 163 2.88 23.78 -16.14
N LYS A 164 2.18 22.80 -15.58
CA LYS A 164 2.57 22.05 -14.38
C LYS A 164 2.36 20.55 -14.60
N LEU A 165 3.33 19.74 -14.22
CA LEU A 165 3.26 18.28 -14.30
C LEU A 165 3.29 17.68 -12.90
N PHE A 166 2.30 16.83 -12.57
CA PHE A 166 2.21 16.11 -11.31
C PHE A 166 2.28 14.60 -11.55
N ILE A 167 3.33 13.96 -11.06
CA ILE A 167 3.61 12.53 -11.28
C ILE A 167 3.31 11.76 -10.00
N ALA A 168 2.29 10.90 -10.03
CA ALA A 168 1.88 10.09 -8.87
C ALA A 168 1.44 8.67 -9.28
N PRO A 169 2.31 7.85 -9.86
CA PRO A 169 1.96 6.56 -10.45
C PRO A 169 1.72 5.46 -9.42
N GLY A 170 1.85 5.77 -8.12
CA GLY A 170 1.68 4.82 -7.04
C GLY A 170 2.76 3.73 -7.00
N ARG A 171 2.53 2.66 -6.21
CA ARG A 171 3.52 1.59 -5.99
C ARG A 171 3.83 0.78 -7.25
N HIS A 172 2.83 0.54 -8.10
CA HIS A 172 3.03 -0.20 -9.36
C HIS A 172 3.84 0.59 -10.40
N GLY A 173 3.99 1.89 -10.22
CA GLY A 173 4.81 2.75 -11.07
C GLY A 173 6.26 2.89 -10.63
N PHE A 174 6.78 2.02 -9.77
CA PHE A 174 8.12 2.17 -9.22
C PHE A 174 9.23 2.09 -10.28
N GLU A 175 9.09 1.25 -11.31
CA GLU A 175 10.03 1.22 -12.44
C GLU A 175 9.98 2.53 -13.24
N THR A 176 8.79 3.01 -13.56
CA THR A 176 8.60 4.30 -14.23
C THR A 176 9.26 5.44 -13.46
N VAL A 177 9.09 5.47 -12.14
CA VAL A 177 9.74 6.48 -11.29
C VAL A 177 11.26 6.35 -11.36
N LYS A 178 11.80 5.14 -11.24
CA LYS A 178 13.24 4.88 -11.32
C LYS A 178 13.82 5.38 -12.65
N ASP A 179 13.15 5.05 -13.76
CA ASP A 179 13.60 5.41 -15.10
C ASP A 179 13.56 6.93 -15.33
N ILE A 180 12.52 7.60 -14.84
CA ILE A 180 12.39 9.05 -14.91
C ILE A 180 13.49 9.74 -14.11
N LEU A 181 13.68 9.34 -12.85
CA LEU A 181 14.73 9.92 -12.01
C LEU A 181 16.12 9.76 -12.65
N PHE A 182 16.37 8.61 -13.28
CA PHE A 182 17.62 8.35 -13.97
C PHE A 182 17.77 9.24 -15.23
N ARG A 183 16.76 9.29 -16.11
CA ARG A 183 16.81 10.06 -17.36
C ARG A 183 16.96 11.57 -17.14
N HIS A 184 16.33 12.07 -16.10
CA HIS A 184 16.38 13.50 -15.71
C HIS A 184 17.53 13.84 -14.76
N ASN A 185 18.45 12.89 -14.47
CA ASN A 185 19.57 13.08 -13.55
C ASN A 185 19.15 13.55 -12.15
N ILE A 186 17.95 13.18 -11.70
CA ILE A 186 17.45 13.53 -10.39
C ILE A 186 18.06 12.55 -9.36
N LYS A 187 18.83 13.09 -8.42
CA LYS A 187 19.43 12.27 -7.37
C LYS A 187 18.35 11.62 -6.52
N SER A 188 18.53 10.35 -6.22
CA SER A 188 17.60 9.57 -5.42
C SER A 188 18.29 8.55 -4.53
N LYS A 189 17.57 8.07 -3.53
CA LYS A 189 18.03 7.00 -2.62
C LYS A 189 16.98 5.89 -2.60
N ASP A 190 17.45 4.65 -2.60
CA ASP A 190 16.56 3.50 -2.44
C ASP A 190 15.91 3.51 -1.06
N ASN A 191 14.61 3.28 -1.05
CA ASN A 191 13.87 3.04 0.17
C ASN A 191 14.16 1.65 0.73
N PHE A 192 13.72 1.42 1.97
CA PHE A 192 13.65 0.05 2.46
C PHE A 192 12.52 -0.71 1.76
N ILE A 193 12.58 -2.02 1.87
CA ILE A 193 11.59 -2.94 1.36
C ILE A 193 11.00 -3.74 2.52
N ASP A 194 9.73 -4.07 2.44
CA ASP A 194 9.08 -4.98 3.37
C ASP A 194 8.90 -6.35 2.74
N ILE A 195 9.40 -7.37 3.40
CA ILE A 195 9.32 -8.78 2.98
C ILE A 195 8.70 -9.58 4.12
N GLY A 196 7.75 -10.44 3.78
CA GLY A 196 7.11 -11.28 4.79
C GLY A 196 6.11 -12.28 4.24
N VAL A 197 5.09 -12.54 5.03
CA VAL A 197 4.04 -13.51 4.77
C VAL A 197 2.66 -12.92 5.03
N ARG A 198 1.65 -13.46 4.37
CA ARG A 198 0.24 -13.29 4.73
C ARG A 198 -0.18 -14.44 5.64
N VAL A 199 -0.64 -14.10 6.82
CA VAL A 199 -1.23 -15.07 7.76
C VAL A 199 -2.72 -15.14 7.48
N GLU A 200 -3.28 -16.35 7.43
CA GLU A 200 -4.71 -16.60 7.38
C GLU A 200 -5.11 -17.55 8.50
N THR A 201 -6.14 -17.17 9.24
CA THR A 201 -6.66 -17.99 10.34
C THR A 201 -8.17 -17.75 10.49
N THR A 202 -8.83 -18.46 11.40
CA THR A 202 -10.24 -18.23 11.70
C THR A 202 -10.42 -16.98 12.55
N HIS A 203 -11.62 -16.39 12.50
CA HIS A 203 -12.02 -15.28 13.35
C HIS A 203 -11.83 -15.60 14.85
N ASP A 204 -12.15 -16.83 15.26
CA ASP A 204 -11.99 -17.27 16.64
C ASP A 204 -10.56 -17.25 17.14
N ASN A 205 -9.59 -17.43 16.24
CA ASN A 205 -8.18 -17.38 16.52
C ASN A 205 -7.59 -15.95 16.54
N TYR A 206 -8.38 -14.93 16.12
CA TYR A 206 -7.89 -13.55 16.06
C TYR A 206 -8.95 -12.54 16.50
N LYS A 207 -9.56 -12.75 17.67
CA LYS A 207 -10.69 -11.98 18.20
C LYS A 207 -10.44 -10.49 18.46
N ILE A 208 -9.22 -10.00 18.34
CA ILE A 208 -8.94 -8.57 18.44
C ILE A 208 -9.72 -7.76 17.38
N VAL A 209 -10.08 -8.38 16.24
CA VAL A 209 -10.85 -7.71 15.17
C VAL A 209 -12.27 -7.33 15.57
N ASP A 210 -12.82 -7.91 16.63
CA ASP A 210 -14.12 -7.52 17.21
C ASP A 210 -14.04 -6.17 17.91
N ASP A 211 -12.92 -5.94 18.60
CA ASP A 211 -12.65 -4.70 19.31
C ASP A 211 -12.06 -3.63 18.40
N TYR A 212 -11.29 -4.05 17.37
CA TYR A 212 -10.51 -3.15 16.52
C TYR A 212 -10.17 -3.79 15.17
N TYR A 213 -10.71 -3.26 14.08
CA TYR A 213 -10.71 -3.90 12.77
C TYR A 213 -9.32 -4.18 12.18
N ASP A 214 -8.40 -3.21 12.19
CA ASP A 214 -7.07 -3.33 11.58
C ASP A 214 -5.95 -3.06 12.60
N PRO A 215 -5.72 -3.98 13.57
CA PRO A 215 -4.70 -3.80 14.58
C PRO A 215 -3.29 -3.83 13.98
N LYS A 216 -2.49 -2.82 14.32
CA LYS A 216 -1.10 -2.68 13.88
C LYS A 216 -0.15 -2.82 15.04
N PHE A 217 0.54 -3.96 15.10
CA PHE A 217 1.57 -4.25 16.08
C PHE A 217 2.96 -3.97 15.51
N LEU A 218 3.81 -3.29 16.26
CA LEU A 218 5.20 -3.02 15.93
C LEU A 218 6.12 -3.81 16.87
N PHE A 219 6.82 -4.79 16.35
CA PHE A 219 7.74 -5.65 17.10
C PHE A 219 9.17 -5.13 16.94
N LYS A 220 9.57 -4.19 17.81
CA LYS A 220 10.89 -3.50 17.74
C LYS A 220 12.06 -4.48 17.72
N LYS A 221 12.01 -5.51 18.58
CA LYS A 221 13.06 -6.53 18.69
C LYS A 221 13.36 -7.24 17.37
N TYR A 222 12.33 -7.53 16.58
CA TYR A 222 12.46 -8.29 15.33
C TYR A 222 12.49 -7.38 14.10
N LYS A 223 12.23 -6.07 14.26
CA LYS A 223 11.99 -5.11 13.18
C LYS A 223 10.91 -5.61 12.22
N THR A 224 9.80 -6.09 12.80
CA THR A 224 8.63 -6.59 12.08
C THR A 224 7.39 -5.85 12.52
N ARG A 225 6.35 -5.93 11.70
CA ARG A 225 5.04 -5.35 12.01
C ARG A 225 3.92 -6.17 11.41
N THR A 226 2.74 -6.13 12.03
CA THR A 226 1.52 -6.56 11.36
C THR A 226 1.01 -5.46 10.41
N PHE A 227 0.35 -5.86 9.35
CA PHE A 227 -0.13 -4.93 8.34
C PHE A 227 -1.39 -5.44 7.66
N CYS A 228 -2.33 -4.52 7.35
CA CYS A 228 -3.49 -4.79 6.50
C CYS A 228 -4.31 -6.00 6.94
N THR A 229 -4.84 -5.96 8.17
CA THR A 229 -5.76 -6.98 8.67
C THR A 229 -7.11 -6.89 7.94
N ASN A 230 -7.64 -8.02 7.55
CA ASN A 230 -8.95 -8.18 6.92
C ASN A 230 -9.78 -9.19 7.70
N SER A 231 -11.04 -8.86 7.93
CA SER A 231 -12.02 -9.71 8.62
C SER A 231 -13.41 -9.57 7.98
N GLY A 232 -14.36 -10.35 8.42
CA GLY A 232 -15.69 -10.41 7.83
C GLY A 232 -15.72 -11.36 6.64
N ASN A 233 -15.86 -10.88 5.42
CA ASN A 233 -15.66 -11.66 4.20
C ASN A 233 -14.24 -11.44 3.68
N ALA A 234 -13.28 -12.03 4.37
CA ALA A 234 -11.86 -11.85 4.11
C ALA A 234 -11.29 -12.96 3.23
N LYS A 235 -10.45 -12.58 2.26
CA LYS A 235 -9.77 -13.52 1.35
C LYS A 235 -8.32 -13.11 1.15
N VAL A 236 -7.45 -14.09 1.02
CA VAL A 236 -6.10 -13.89 0.49
C VAL A 236 -6.18 -13.89 -1.03
N VAL A 237 -5.45 -12.98 -1.67
CA VAL A 237 -5.46 -12.78 -3.12
C VAL A 237 -4.03 -12.70 -3.66
N GLN A 238 -3.87 -12.99 -4.95
CA GLN A 238 -2.63 -12.73 -5.68
C GLN A 238 -2.57 -11.25 -6.11
N GLU A 239 -1.42 -10.62 -5.93
CA GLU A 239 -1.07 -9.33 -6.49
C GLU A 239 -0.06 -9.55 -7.63
N LYS A 240 -0.45 -9.25 -8.86
CA LYS A 240 0.35 -9.52 -10.05
C LYS A 240 1.34 -8.38 -10.28
N TYR A 241 2.59 -8.75 -10.47
CA TYR A 241 3.65 -7.94 -11.08
C TYR A 241 4.02 -8.53 -12.44
N ASP A 242 4.86 -7.87 -13.21
CA ASP A 242 5.13 -8.27 -14.59
C ASP A 242 5.45 -9.75 -14.75
N ASN A 243 6.38 -10.28 -13.95
CA ASN A 243 6.89 -11.65 -14.08
C ASN A 243 6.68 -12.54 -12.85
N PHE A 244 6.00 -12.05 -11.82
CA PHE A 244 5.78 -12.80 -10.59
C PHE A 244 4.50 -12.37 -9.89
N TYR A 245 4.10 -13.16 -8.90
CA TYR A 245 3.00 -12.83 -7.99
C TYR A 245 3.53 -12.66 -6.57
N THR A 246 2.89 -11.76 -5.85
CA THR A 246 2.94 -11.70 -4.39
C THR A 246 1.54 -11.95 -3.83
N VAL A 247 1.44 -12.10 -2.52
CA VAL A 247 0.13 -12.22 -1.87
C VAL A 247 -0.29 -10.91 -1.24
N ASN A 248 -1.61 -10.72 -1.14
CA ASN A 248 -2.23 -9.62 -0.43
C ASN A 248 -3.55 -10.08 0.20
N GLY A 249 -4.24 -9.23 0.95
CA GLY A 249 -5.54 -9.52 1.52
C GLY A 249 -6.59 -8.54 1.06
N HIS A 250 -7.80 -9.03 0.86
CA HIS A 250 -8.98 -8.23 0.58
C HIS A 250 -10.11 -8.59 1.56
N ALA A 251 -10.99 -7.63 1.82
CA ALA A 251 -12.27 -7.88 2.46
C ALA A 251 -13.37 -7.12 1.71
N TYR A 252 -14.55 -7.71 1.68
CA TYR A 252 -15.77 -7.10 1.13
C TYR A 252 -16.60 -6.53 2.28
N SER A 253 -17.18 -5.34 2.09
CA SER A 253 -17.61 -4.54 3.24
C SER A 253 -18.92 -4.95 3.86
N SER A 254 -19.91 -5.44 3.15
CA SER A 254 -21.20 -5.45 3.85
C SER A 254 -22.34 -6.28 3.29
N GLU A 255 -22.32 -6.62 2.02
CA GLU A 255 -23.47 -7.29 1.41
C GLU A 255 -23.32 -8.81 1.39
N THR A 256 -22.15 -9.31 1.76
CA THR A 256 -21.84 -10.74 1.75
C THR A 256 -21.72 -11.29 3.17
N LYS A 257 -22.29 -12.47 3.38
CA LYS A 257 -22.17 -13.19 4.66
C LYS A 257 -20.69 -13.35 5.05
N PRO A 258 -20.30 -13.06 6.31
CA PRO A 258 -18.96 -13.34 6.79
C PRO A 258 -18.54 -14.78 6.53
N ASN A 259 -17.30 -14.97 6.10
CA ASN A 259 -16.77 -16.32 5.86
C ASN A 259 -16.02 -16.90 7.08
N GLY A 260 -16.02 -16.21 8.19
CA GLY A 260 -15.33 -16.64 9.41
C GLY A 260 -13.82 -16.58 9.36
N MET A 261 -13.25 -15.97 8.32
CA MET A 261 -11.81 -15.89 8.14
C MET A 261 -11.26 -14.51 8.47
N VAL A 262 -10.00 -14.50 8.90
CA VAL A 262 -9.19 -13.31 9.12
C VAL A 262 -7.85 -13.50 8.44
N ASN A 263 -7.34 -12.48 7.79
CA ASN A 263 -5.95 -12.50 7.31
C ASN A 263 -5.24 -11.17 7.60
N PHE A 264 -3.92 -11.24 7.75
CA PHE A 264 -3.05 -10.08 7.95
C PHE A 264 -1.63 -10.40 7.51
N ALA A 265 -0.85 -9.38 7.16
CA ALA A 265 0.56 -9.56 6.86
C ALA A 265 1.43 -9.47 8.12
N ILE A 266 2.51 -10.25 8.15
CA ILE A 266 3.67 -10.00 9.01
C ILE A 266 4.83 -9.64 8.08
N LEU A 267 5.30 -8.40 8.19
CA LEU A 267 6.33 -7.83 7.32
C LEU A 267 7.57 -7.46 8.13
N LYS A 268 8.73 -7.79 7.58
CA LYS A 268 10.03 -7.35 8.06
C LYS A 268 10.59 -6.28 7.14
N SER A 269 10.78 -5.07 7.68
CA SER A 269 11.45 -3.99 6.97
C SER A 269 12.95 -4.20 6.92
N VAL A 270 13.54 -4.04 5.74
CA VAL A 270 14.97 -4.12 5.53
C VAL A 270 15.43 -3.02 4.58
N LYS A 271 16.57 -2.42 4.89
CA LYS A 271 17.32 -1.54 4.00
C LYS A 271 18.64 -2.22 3.66
N PHE A 272 18.92 -2.32 2.39
CA PHE A 272 20.19 -2.84 1.91
C PHE A 272 21.21 -1.71 1.81
N THR A 273 22.48 -2.09 1.84
CA THR A 273 23.64 -1.19 1.70
C THR A 273 24.62 -1.85 0.74
N GLU A 274 25.53 -1.08 0.18
CA GLU A 274 26.57 -1.60 -0.70
C GLU A 274 27.23 -2.90 -0.18
N PRO A 275 27.55 -3.87 -1.06
CA PRO A 275 27.40 -3.80 -2.53
C PRO A 275 25.99 -4.12 -3.05
N LEU A 276 25.06 -4.57 -2.21
CA LEU A 276 23.67 -4.88 -2.57
C LEU A 276 22.78 -3.69 -2.21
N ALA A 277 22.84 -2.61 -2.98
CA ALA A 277 22.05 -1.41 -2.70
C ALA A 277 20.57 -1.55 -3.07
N SER A 278 20.24 -2.33 -4.12
CA SER A 278 18.88 -2.47 -4.62
C SER A 278 18.05 -3.47 -3.82
N GLY A 279 17.20 -2.96 -2.94
CA GLY A 279 16.18 -3.77 -2.26
C GLY A 279 15.16 -4.37 -3.24
N HIS A 280 14.85 -3.67 -4.34
CA HIS A 280 13.93 -4.15 -5.36
C HIS A 280 14.44 -5.39 -6.08
N ASP A 281 15.71 -5.39 -6.51
CA ASP A 281 16.29 -6.53 -7.22
C ASP A 281 16.35 -7.77 -6.33
N PHE A 282 16.71 -7.58 -5.06
CA PHE A 282 16.65 -8.65 -4.08
C PHE A 282 15.24 -9.21 -3.91
N ALA A 283 14.23 -8.36 -3.83
CA ALA A 283 12.86 -8.78 -3.65
C ALA A 283 12.28 -9.46 -4.90
N LYS A 284 12.64 -8.99 -6.10
CA LYS A 284 12.30 -9.65 -7.36
C LYS A 284 12.91 -11.04 -7.43
N MET A 285 14.21 -11.17 -7.10
CA MET A 285 14.87 -12.47 -7.02
C MET A 285 14.16 -13.41 -6.04
N LEU A 286 13.84 -12.93 -4.85
CA LEU A 286 13.13 -13.69 -3.84
C LEU A 286 11.74 -14.13 -4.33
N ALA A 287 10.97 -13.23 -4.93
CA ALA A 287 9.65 -13.55 -5.49
C ALA A 287 9.75 -14.64 -6.58
N ASN A 288 10.74 -14.53 -7.47
CA ASN A 288 10.98 -15.55 -8.50
C ASN A 288 11.35 -16.91 -7.92
N MET A 289 12.08 -16.99 -6.80
CA MET A 289 12.34 -18.24 -6.11
C MET A 289 11.04 -18.90 -5.63
N PHE A 290 10.11 -18.12 -5.07
CA PHE A 290 8.80 -18.62 -4.68
C PHE A 290 7.97 -19.09 -5.90
N MET A 291 8.01 -18.34 -7.00
CA MET A 291 7.33 -18.75 -8.24
C MET A 291 7.89 -20.04 -8.79
N LEU A 292 9.21 -20.21 -8.78
CA LEU A 292 9.85 -21.46 -9.21
C LEU A 292 9.40 -22.64 -8.34
N ALA A 293 9.44 -22.50 -7.01
CA ALA A 293 9.06 -23.53 -6.07
C ALA A 293 7.55 -23.87 -6.12
N GLY A 294 6.71 -22.90 -6.46
CA GLY A 294 5.25 -23.02 -6.56
C GLY A 294 4.73 -23.28 -7.99
N GLY A 295 5.61 -23.54 -8.97
CA GLY A 295 5.18 -23.77 -10.35
C GLY A 295 4.43 -22.58 -10.96
N GLY A 296 4.87 -21.34 -10.67
CA GLY A 296 4.25 -20.10 -11.11
C GLY A 296 3.20 -19.53 -10.15
N HIS A 297 3.05 -20.10 -8.96
CA HIS A 297 2.08 -19.66 -7.95
C HIS A 297 2.74 -19.40 -6.60
N PRO A 298 2.14 -18.54 -5.73
CA PRO A 298 2.57 -18.39 -4.35
C PRO A 298 2.49 -19.72 -3.58
N LEU A 299 3.38 -19.86 -2.61
CA LEU A 299 3.35 -21.01 -1.70
C LEU A 299 2.54 -20.69 -0.44
N TYR A 300 2.00 -21.74 0.18
CA TYR A 300 1.53 -21.69 1.55
C TYR A 300 2.02 -22.86 2.37
N GLN A 301 2.13 -22.65 3.69
CA GLN A 301 2.48 -23.69 4.66
C GLN A 301 1.68 -23.52 5.93
N ARG A 302 1.22 -24.64 6.52
CA ARG A 302 0.48 -24.66 7.79
C ARG A 302 1.44 -24.48 8.97
N VAL A 303 0.96 -23.84 10.02
CA VAL A 303 1.75 -23.64 11.25
C VAL A 303 2.21 -24.95 11.85
N GLU A 304 1.36 -25.99 11.84
CA GLU A 304 1.73 -27.32 12.33
C GLU A 304 2.85 -27.95 11.50
N ASP A 305 2.75 -27.87 10.17
CA ASP A 305 3.79 -28.41 9.30
C ASP A 305 5.13 -27.69 9.47
N ILE A 306 5.11 -26.37 9.70
CA ILE A 306 6.31 -25.60 10.05
C ILE A 306 6.91 -26.09 11.36
N ARG A 307 6.10 -26.32 12.40
CA ARG A 307 6.57 -26.87 13.70
C ARG A 307 7.22 -28.23 13.56
N LEU A 308 6.69 -29.04 12.66
CA LEU A 308 7.18 -30.40 12.40
C LEU A 308 8.30 -30.43 11.37
N HIS A 309 8.79 -29.28 10.89
CA HIS A 309 9.83 -29.14 9.87
C HIS A 309 9.52 -29.94 8.59
N LYS A 310 8.27 -29.93 8.16
CA LYS A 310 7.81 -30.60 6.94
C LYS A 310 7.02 -29.65 6.05
N ARG A 311 7.00 -29.92 4.76
CA ARG A 311 6.17 -29.21 3.79
C ARG A 311 4.69 -29.51 4.01
N SER A 312 3.82 -28.53 3.73
CA SER A 312 2.39 -28.80 3.56
C SER A 312 2.14 -29.55 2.24
N THR A 313 1.12 -30.41 2.22
CA THR A 313 0.73 -31.20 1.05
C THR A 313 -0.78 -31.17 0.85
N ILE A 314 -1.24 -31.46 -0.38
CA ILE A 314 -2.66 -31.52 -0.71
C ILE A 314 -3.37 -32.61 0.13
N GLU A 315 -2.73 -33.75 0.32
CA GLU A 315 -3.27 -34.85 1.11
C GLU A 315 -3.40 -34.48 2.59
N GLY A 316 -2.46 -33.66 3.09
CA GLY A 316 -2.43 -33.18 4.48
C GLY A 316 -3.54 -32.18 4.80
N GLU A 317 -4.08 -31.48 3.82
CA GLU A 317 -5.12 -30.46 4.02
C GLU A 317 -6.38 -31.00 4.73
N LYS A 318 -6.69 -32.27 4.58
CA LYS A 318 -7.85 -32.93 5.21
C LYS A 318 -7.78 -32.95 6.74
N ASN A 319 -6.61 -32.67 7.32
CA ASN A 319 -6.37 -32.71 8.76
C ASN A 319 -6.55 -31.32 9.44
N PHE A 320 -6.96 -30.30 8.67
CA PHE A 320 -7.04 -28.94 9.16
C PHE A 320 -8.48 -28.41 9.16
N ASP A 321 -8.73 -27.40 10.00
CA ASP A 321 -10.09 -26.91 10.29
C ASP A 321 -10.72 -26.10 9.15
N PHE A 322 -9.92 -25.57 8.23
CA PHE A 322 -10.41 -24.75 7.11
C PHE A 322 -9.52 -24.89 5.88
N GLU A 323 -10.10 -24.65 4.71
CA GLU A 323 -9.39 -24.60 3.45
C GLU A 323 -8.78 -23.22 3.17
N PRO A 324 -7.62 -23.17 2.46
CA PRO A 324 -7.05 -21.91 1.98
C PRO A 324 -8.05 -21.08 1.17
N THR A 325 -8.17 -19.77 1.46
CA THR A 325 -9.05 -18.90 0.64
C THR A 325 -8.41 -18.54 -0.71
N LEU A 326 -7.09 -18.51 -0.82
CA LEU A 326 -6.37 -18.39 -2.09
C LEU A 326 -6.21 -19.78 -2.74
N LYS A 327 -7.17 -20.15 -3.57
CA LYS A 327 -7.22 -21.48 -4.21
C LYS A 327 -6.09 -21.78 -5.20
N SER A 328 -5.45 -20.71 -5.71
CA SER A 328 -4.30 -20.86 -6.65
C SER A 328 -2.96 -21.03 -5.94
N ALA A 329 -2.87 -20.82 -4.63
CA ALA A 329 -1.63 -21.05 -3.89
C ALA A 329 -1.34 -22.56 -3.74
N ILE A 330 -0.07 -22.90 -3.77
CA ILE A 330 0.40 -24.29 -3.73
C ILE A 330 0.89 -24.63 -2.32
N PRO A 331 0.48 -25.78 -1.73
CA PRO A 331 1.03 -26.24 -0.47
C PRO A 331 2.50 -26.63 -0.64
N GLY A 332 3.36 -26.15 0.23
CA GLY A 332 4.79 -26.36 0.12
C GLY A 332 5.55 -26.06 1.39
N ASP A 333 6.83 -25.81 1.23
CA ASP A 333 7.73 -25.38 2.29
C ASP A 333 8.24 -23.95 2.00
N ILE A 334 7.69 -22.97 2.70
CA ILE A 334 8.10 -21.56 2.54
C ILE A 334 9.53 -21.30 3.02
N THR A 335 10.07 -22.19 3.87
CA THR A 335 11.42 -22.01 4.43
C THR A 335 12.52 -22.30 3.41
N LEU A 336 12.22 -23.03 2.33
CA LEU A 336 13.17 -23.26 1.23
C LEU A 336 13.50 -21.98 0.45
N CYS A 337 12.54 -21.06 0.36
CA CYS A 337 12.69 -19.82 -0.40
C CYS A 337 12.94 -18.60 0.50
N MET A 338 12.47 -18.61 1.75
CA MET A 338 12.59 -17.51 2.67
C MET A 338 13.95 -17.52 3.38
N PRO A 339 14.84 -16.55 3.20
CA PRO A 339 16.09 -16.50 3.94
C PRO A 339 15.85 -16.55 5.45
N SER A 340 16.66 -17.30 6.18
CA SER A 340 16.49 -17.60 7.61
C SER A 340 16.32 -16.35 8.48
N LYS A 341 17.02 -15.25 8.12
CA LYS A 341 16.89 -13.95 8.82
C LYS A 341 15.46 -13.38 8.76
N PHE A 342 14.76 -13.56 7.64
CA PHE A 342 13.37 -13.13 7.48
C PHE A 342 12.44 -14.11 8.17
N PHE A 343 12.58 -15.40 7.87
CA PHE A 343 11.73 -16.43 8.45
C PHE A 343 11.76 -16.43 9.97
N ASN A 344 12.95 -16.42 10.58
CA ASN A 344 13.10 -16.43 12.04
C ASN A 344 12.47 -15.18 12.70
N ALA A 345 12.57 -14.02 12.05
CA ALA A 345 11.93 -12.81 12.56
C ALA A 345 10.40 -12.91 12.49
N ILE A 346 9.85 -13.40 11.36
CA ILE A 346 8.41 -13.61 11.16
C ILE A 346 7.86 -14.64 12.15
N TRP A 347 8.53 -15.77 12.28
CA TRP A 347 8.14 -16.85 13.19
C TRP A 347 8.15 -16.40 14.66
N SER A 348 9.19 -15.65 15.05
CA SER A 348 9.28 -15.08 16.40
C SER A 348 8.20 -14.03 16.65
N THR A 349 7.84 -13.26 15.62
CA THR A 349 6.74 -12.30 15.68
C THR A 349 5.42 -13.01 15.87
N LEU A 350 5.15 -14.08 15.11
CA LEU A 350 3.91 -14.85 15.22
C LEU A 350 3.76 -15.46 16.63
N LYS A 351 4.83 -16.02 17.20
CA LYS A 351 4.86 -16.52 18.59
C LYS A 351 4.56 -15.42 19.61
N SER A 352 5.17 -14.25 19.45
CA SER A 352 4.92 -13.12 20.34
C SER A 352 3.49 -12.58 20.19
N LEU A 353 2.97 -12.56 18.96
CA LEU A 353 1.59 -12.16 18.69
C LEU A 353 0.59 -13.12 19.34
N ASP A 354 0.86 -14.43 19.32
CA ASP A 354 0.01 -15.44 19.97
C ASP A 354 -0.10 -15.24 21.48
N THR A 355 0.95 -14.71 22.14
CA THR A 355 0.89 -14.32 23.56
C THR A 355 -0.05 -13.13 23.78
N ILE A 356 -0.13 -12.20 22.83
CA ILE A 356 -0.99 -10.99 22.93
C ILE A 356 -2.43 -11.34 22.53
N VAL A 357 -2.59 -12.04 21.42
CA VAL A 357 -3.85 -12.50 20.83
C VAL A 357 -3.80 -14.03 20.71
N PRO A 358 -4.18 -14.77 21.76
CA PRO A 358 -4.11 -16.23 21.77
C PRO A 358 -4.94 -16.87 20.64
N GLY A 359 -4.36 -17.88 19.99
CA GLY A 359 -4.98 -18.63 18.91
C GLY A 359 -4.34 -18.40 17.54
N VAL A 360 -3.51 -17.38 17.37
CA VAL A 360 -2.85 -17.10 16.09
C VAL A 360 -1.92 -18.24 15.65
N MET A 361 -1.32 -18.96 16.61
CA MET A 361 -0.47 -20.12 16.37
C MET A 361 -1.26 -21.45 16.31
N ASN A 362 -2.58 -21.41 16.03
CA ASN A 362 -3.38 -22.61 15.80
C ASN A 362 -2.71 -23.50 14.72
N PRO A 363 -2.70 -24.84 14.87
CA PRO A 363 -2.16 -25.77 13.88
C PRO A 363 -2.64 -25.51 12.44
N SER A 364 -3.91 -25.15 12.29
CA SER A 364 -4.57 -24.89 10.99
C SER A 364 -4.23 -23.53 10.38
N THR A 365 -3.60 -22.61 11.12
CA THR A 365 -3.21 -21.29 10.60
C THR A 365 -2.24 -21.43 9.43
N ILE A 366 -2.44 -20.63 8.38
CA ILE A 366 -1.67 -20.66 7.14
C ILE A 366 -0.74 -19.46 7.06
N LEU A 367 0.47 -19.67 6.59
CA LEU A 367 1.39 -18.63 6.12
C LEU A 367 1.52 -18.72 4.61
N TYR A 368 1.09 -17.70 3.88
CA TYR A 368 1.31 -17.56 2.43
C TYR A 368 2.53 -16.71 2.16
N ALA A 369 3.33 -17.06 1.17
CA ALA A 369 4.52 -16.33 0.77
C ALA A 369 4.71 -16.31 -0.76
N PRO A 370 5.34 -15.26 -1.31
CA PRO A 370 5.86 -14.10 -0.59
C PRO A 370 4.83 -12.97 -0.46
N GLU A 371 4.81 -12.25 0.65
CA GLU A 371 4.22 -10.91 0.68
C GLU A 371 5.34 -9.89 0.64
N ILE A 372 5.34 -9.04 -0.38
CA ILE A 372 6.36 -8.02 -0.58
C ILE A 372 5.67 -6.68 -0.80
N LYS A 373 6.17 -5.64 -0.12
CA LYS A 373 5.74 -4.27 -0.40
C LYS A 373 6.94 -3.49 -0.91
N PHE A 374 6.88 -3.20 -2.20
CA PHE A 374 7.86 -2.39 -2.90
C PHE A 374 7.63 -0.92 -2.55
N TYR A 375 8.68 -0.25 -2.11
CA TYR A 375 8.71 1.19 -1.93
C TYR A 375 9.75 1.75 -2.88
N SER A 376 9.34 2.68 -3.72
CA SER A 376 10.19 3.24 -4.75
C SER A 376 11.38 4.02 -4.18
N GLN A 377 12.14 4.64 -5.07
CA GLN A 377 13.24 5.53 -4.69
C GLN A 377 12.67 6.84 -4.14
N THR A 378 13.38 7.41 -3.18
CA THR A 378 13.10 8.75 -2.67
C THR A 378 14.02 9.74 -3.37
N PRO A 379 13.50 10.64 -4.22
CA PRO A 379 14.32 11.67 -4.87
C PRO A 379 14.73 12.77 -3.91
N GLU A 380 15.74 13.54 -4.30
CA GLU A 380 16.05 14.83 -3.71
C GLU A 380 15.10 15.87 -4.34
N PHE A 381 14.14 16.36 -3.55
CA PHE A 381 13.23 17.42 -3.97
C PHE A 381 13.88 18.80 -3.83
N ILE A 382 13.54 19.73 -4.73
CA ILE A 382 14.05 21.10 -4.64
C ILE A 382 13.35 21.94 -3.58
N ASN A 383 12.19 21.48 -3.09
CA ASN A 383 11.48 22.11 -1.96
C ASN A 383 10.60 21.09 -1.20
N ASP A 384 10.03 21.56 -0.11
CA ASP A 384 9.17 20.75 0.77
C ASP A 384 7.83 20.35 0.16
N ASN A 385 7.41 20.91 -0.98
CA ASN A 385 6.17 20.61 -1.68
C ASN A 385 6.35 19.55 -2.78
N PHE A 386 7.41 18.74 -2.69
CA PHE A 386 7.68 17.61 -3.57
C PHE A 386 7.94 17.99 -5.03
N GLU A 387 8.51 19.16 -5.28
CA GLU A 387 8.97 19.57 -6.61
C GLU A 387 10.30 18.89 -6.94
N LEU A 388 10.34 18.21 -8.08
CA LEU A 388 11.52 17.47 -8.61
C LEU A 388 12.41 18.39 -9.43
N GLU A 389 11.80 19.11 -10.33
CA GLU A 389 12.35 20.14 -11.21
C GLU A 389 11.34 21.28 -11.30
N GLU A 390 11.72 22.40 -11.90
CA GLU A 390 10.82 23.54 -12.05
C GLU A 390 9.48 23.15 -12.68
N ASN A 391 8.38 23.30 -11.93
CA ASN A 391 7.01 22.96 -12.33
C ASN A 391 6.71 21.47 -12.53
N VAL A 392 7.63 20.58 -12.15
CA VAL A 392 7.44 19.13 -12.15
C VAL A 392 7.42 18.58 -10.71
N PHE A 393 6.35 17.92 -10.34
CA PHE A 393 6.11 17.45 -8.98
C PHE A 393 5.98 15.92 -8.95
N GLY A 394 6.54 15.27 -7.93
CA GLY A 394 6.43 13.83 -7.75
C GLY A 394 6.05 13.47 -6.32
N CYS A 395 4.92 12.80 -6.09
CA CYS A 395 4.54 12.40 -4.74
C CYS A 395 3.74 11.10 -4.67
N GLY A 396 3.29 10.77 -3.48
CA GLY A 396 2.60 9.53 -3.20
C GLY A 396 3.54 8.36 -2.93
N ASP A 397 2.98 7.15 -2.91
CA ASP A 397 3.70 5.93 -2.57
C ASP A 397 4.84 5.62 -3.57
N GLY A 398 4.69 6.03 -4.83
CA GLY A 398 5.70 5.84 -5.88
C GLY A 398 6.99 6.63 -5.65
N PHE A 399 6.93 7.75 -4.96
CA PHE A 399 8.08 8.59 -4.62
C PHE A 399 8.48 8.49 -3.14
N GLY A 400 7.91 7.55 -2.41
CA GLY A 400 8.23 7.34 -1.00
C GLY A 400 7.76 8.45 -0.05
N THR A 401 6.96 9.41 -0.52
CA THR A 401 6.47 10.53 0.29
C THR A 401 5.27 10.17 1.17
N SER A 402 4.66 9.02 0.89
CA SER A 402 3.51 8.48 1.63
C SER A 402 3.46 6.95 1.60
N ARG A 403 2.55 6.38 2.39
CA ARG A 403 2.18 4.96 2.39
C ARG A 403 0.71 4.82 2.72
N GLY A 404 -0.07 4.44 1.71
CA GLY A 404 -1.52 4.26 1.85
C GLY A 404 -2.33 5.51 1.54
N ILE A 405 -3.65 5.35 1.56
CA ILE A 405 -4.62 6.28 0.98
C ILE A 405 -4.52 7.68 1.58
N THR A 406 -4.61 7.80 2.90
CA THR A 406 -4.70 9.10 3.58
C THR A 406 -3.44 9.93 3.44
N ALA A 407 -2.27 9.30 3.64
CA ALA A 407 -1.00 10.01 3.50
C ALA A 407 -0.69 10.37 2.04
N ALA A 408 -1.09 9.51 1.08
CA ALA A 408 -0.98 9.85 -0.34
C ALA A 408 -1.88 11.04 -0.70
N TRP A 409 -3.12 11.05 -0.21
CA TRP A 409 -4.03 12.18 -0.38
C TRP A 409 -3.44 13.47 0.19
N ALA A 410 -2.96 13.42 1.43
CA ALA A 410 -2.28 14.54 2.09
C ALA A 410 -1.05 15.03 1.33
N SER A 411 -0.26 14.11 0.75
CA SER A 411 0.91 14.49 -0.06
C SER A 411 0.51 15.23 -1.34
N GLY A 412 -0.60 14.83 -1.97
CA GLY A 412 -1.16 15.54 -3.10
C GLY A 412 -1.64 16.95 -2.75
N ILE A 413 -2.33 17.10 -1.61
CA ILE A 413 -2.72 18.45 -1.10
C ILE A 413 -1.46 19.30 -0.88
N ARG A 414 -0.42 18.75 -0.26
CA ARG A 414 0.83 19.48 0.00
C ARG A 414 1.51 19.96 -1.30
N ALA A 415 1.60 19.10 -2.30
CA ALA A 415 2.16 19.45 -3.60
C ALA A 415 1.33 20.56 -4.30
N SER A 416 -0.01 20.46 -4.21
CA SER A 416 -0.90 21.41 -4.86
C SER A 416 -0.77 22.85 -4.35
N ILE A 417 -0.23 23.07 -3.14
CA ILE A 417 0.04 24.42 -2.62
C ILE A 417 1.03 25.14 -3.54
N LYS A 418 2.12 24.47 -3.92
CA LYS A 418 3.13 25.05 -4.81
C LYS A 418 2.65 25.09 -6.27
N ILE A 419 1.86 24.11 -6.69
CA ILE A 419 1.26 24.08 -8.03
C ILE A 419 0.32 25.28 -8.24
N LEU A 420 -0.37 25.74 -7.21
CA LEU A 420 -1.28 26.88 -7.24
C LEU A 420 -0.57 28.25 -7.27
N GLU A 421 0.71 28.32 -6.93
CA GLU A 421 1.48 29.53 -7.04
C GLU A 421 1.70 29.86 -8.53
N ASP A 422 1.10 30.97 -8.99
CA ASP A 422 1.43 31.56 -10.28
C ASP A 422 2.79 32.28 -10.15
N LYS A 423 3.70 32.03 -11.09
CA LYS A 423 4.89 32.85 -11.28
C LYS A 423 4.56 34.06 -12.12
#